data_6dad1f2150b3b27ba64a5c7f542a0512
#
_entry.id   6dad1f2150b3b27ba64a5c7f542a0512
#
_cell.length_a   1.000
_cell.length_b   1.000
_cell.length_c   1.000
_cell.angle_alpha   90.00
_cell.angle_beta   90.00
_cell.angle_gamma   90.00
#
_symmetry.space_group_name_H-M   'P 1'
#
loop_
_entity.id
_entity.type
_entity.pdbx_description
1 polymer ?
#
loop_
_entity_poly.entity_id
_entity_poly.type
_entity_poly.pdbx_seq_one_letter_code
_entity_poly.pdbx_strand_id
1 'polypeptide(L)'
;MTNSQNPERAESATGWVRLSKRPSRGKYLLVGLICLALVLGVGVFVVAHGKSAATTRRQQASAAAAQFLRTWASGNLSALPAQTVTGSATVAQAYASVDLALGIATKPGGTAPASPTPTPPAAGLPIKVELGAPMGSGELITVLATITIEVPGLGPWRNPVRLHLRAAGDRSLIDWSPQALAPAFKAGDHFRVTRTMPRRAAVLGSDGQPLPVSADVRALVGTVGPATATQAKADPSLRPGDPIGQSGLQAASDAALRGKPSGDLTLVDSTGHTVATLARWAGRKPVAVSSTVNPTMQAAAVKALANTGHPSALVAIDARTGAVLAASSTPAGYPRALLGRYPPGSTFKVVTLTAALMSGRTLASPTSCTPTVTVNGFTLRNAGGESFGSIPLLRAFAVSCNTSFVNLAESLPAGALATAATLLGCNTGHAPLPVPSYGCSYPAGATGTAYAASAIGQGTVLTSPLAIAAMAAAADSGTWHQTHLTPGASPVSHPLPAAVASGLREAMRAVVTSGTATSANLPGTPVFGKTGTAEHGTGKNPPTHAWFAAFRGNVAVAVLVEDAGFGATSAVPVATSFLTAVTH
;
A
#
# COMPACT_ATOMS: atom_id res chain seq x y z
N MET A 1 41.15 -17.43 -28.92
CA MET A 1 42.22 -16.90 -29.76
C MET A 1 43.04 -16.04 -28.84
N THR A 2 44.05 -16.65 -28.28
CA THR A 2 45.48 -16.47 -28.59
C THR A 2 46.04 -15.22 -27.97
N ASN A 3 46.78 -15.34 -26.96
CA ASN A 3 48.21 -15.69 -26.80
C ASN A 3 48.99 -14.41 -26.44
N SER A 4 49.70 -14.37 -25.40
CA SER A 4 51.04 -14.92 -24.99
C SER A 4 52.01 -13.75 -24.99
N GLN A 5 52.97 -13.53 -24.21
CA GLN A 5 53.96 -14.33 -23.49
C GLN A 5 54.94 -13.33 -22.83
N ASN A 6 55.47 -13.72 -21.70
CA ASN A 6 56.75 -13.40 -21.12
C ASN A 6 57.91 -13.73 -22.10
N PRO A 7 59.21 -13.39 -21.95
CA PRO A 7 60.00 -13.63 -20.77
C PRO A 7 61.33 -12.79 -20.59
N GLU A 8 61.95 -13.01 -19.42
CA GLU A 8 63.34 -13.41 -19.12
C GLU A 8 64.53 -12.44 -19.16
N ARG A 9 65.26 -12.44 -18.03
CA ARG A 9 66.72 -12.74 -17.80
C ARG A 9 67.74 -11.68 -18.29
N ALA A 10 68.85 -11.50 -17.68
CA ALA A 10 69.76 -12.25 -16.84
C ALA A 10 70.90 -11.36 -16.31
N GLU A 11 71.45 -11.72 -15.18
CA GLU A 11 72.88 -11.99 -14.88
C GLU A 11 73.96 -10.93 -15.28
N SER A 12 74.90 -10.62 -14.52
CA SER A 12 75.98 -11.19 -13.68
C SER A 12 77.09 -10.11 -13.70
N ALA A 13 78.05 -9.98 -12.92
CA ALA A 13 78.99 -10.77 -12.21
C ALA A 13 80.03 -9.89 -11.49
N THR A 14 80.41 -10.34 -10.36
CA THR A 14 81.78 -10.43 -9.78
C THR A 14 82.85 -9.38 -10.00
N GLY A 15 83.51 -9.06 -8.90
CA GLY A 15 84.88 -8.46 -8.92
C GLY A 15 85.48 -8.30 -7.53
N TRP A 16 86.29 -9.23 -7.15
CA TRP A 16 87.15 -9.22 -5.96
C TRP A 16 88.32 -8.29 -6.14
N VAL A 17 88.83 -7.61 -5.05
CA VAL A 17 90.27 -7.44 -4.74
C VAL A 17 90.51 -6.97 -3.28
N ARG A 18 91.12 -7.75 -2.54
CA ARG A 18 92.17 -7.83 -1.49
C ARG A 18 92.57 -6.58 -0.71
N LEU A 19 92.50 -6.79 0.62
CA LEU A 19 93.37 -6.50 1.77
C LEU A 19 94.62 -5.64 1.63
N SER A 20 94.73 -4.70 2.57
CA SER A 20 95.99 -4.45 3.28
C SER A 20 95.71 -4.03 4.74
N LYS A 21 96.58 -4.57 5.65
CA LYS A 21 96.58 -4.40 7.12
C LYS A 21 97.35 -3.14 7.54
N ARG A 22 96.90 -2.45 8.62
CA ARG A 22 97.57 -2.16 9.91
C ARG A 22 97.05 -0.84 10.55
N PRO A 23 97.28 -0.52 11.85
CA PRO A 23 96.76 -1.14 13.07
C PRO A 23 96.13 -0.14 14.10
N SER A 24 95.38 -0.69 15.05
CA SER A 24 95.18 -0.29 16.47
C SER A 24 95.04 1.19 16.88
N ARG A 25 93.77 1.62 17.08
CA ARG A 25 93.34 2.57 18.10
C ARG A 25 91.90 2.17 18.53
N GLY A 26 91.81 0.96 19.12
CA GLY A 26 90.50 0.27 19.23
C GLY A 26 89.88 0.21 20.65
N LYS A 27 90.28 0.97 21.63
CA LYS A 27 89.70 0.80 22.98
C LYS A 27 88.75 1.95 23.42
N TYR A 28 88.74 3.07 22.79
CA TYR A 28 87.82 4.17 23.15
C TYR A 28 86.63 4.37 22.21
N LEU A 29 86.67 3.75 21.03
CA LEU A 29 85.52 3.79 20.11
C LEU A 29 84.43 2.77 20.47
N LEU A 30 84.78 1.67 21.15
CA LEU A 30 83.83 0.64 21.52
C LEU A 30 82.90 1.07 22.68
N VAL A 31 83.44 1.86 23.66
CA VAL A 31 82.63 2.39 24.79
C VAL A 31 81.69 3.50 24.32
N GLY A 32 82.10 4.37 23.37
CA GLY A 32 81.22 5.40 22.80
C GLY A 32 80.06 4.83 21.96
N LEU A 33 80.34 3.76 21.18
CA LEU A 33 79.29 3.06 20.39
C LEU A 33 78.29 2.29 21.29
N ILE A 34 78.73 1.70 22.37
CA ILE A 34 77.86 0.99 23.31
C ILE A 34 76.97 2.02 24.10
N CYS A 35 77.51 3.15 24.52
CA CYS A 35 76.71 4.20 25.15
C CYS A 35 75.70 4.84 24.18
N LEU A 36 76.08 5.10 22.91
CA LEU A 36 75.16 5.58 21.87
C LEU A 36 74.08 4.59 21.52
N ALA A 37 74.43 3.28 21.44
CA ALA A 37 73.44 2.20 21.20
C ALA A 37 72.49 2.01 22.39
N LEU A 38 72.96 2.18 23.62
CA LEU A 38 72.13 2.13 24.80
C LEU A 38 71.17 3.37 24.89
N VAL A 39 71.67 4.56 24.56
CA VAL A 39 70.83 5.78 24.54
C VAL A 39 69.82 5.73 23.41
N LEU A 40 70.21 5.27 22.20
CA LEU A 40 69.30 5.06 21.10
C LEU A 40 68.33 3.90 21.36
N GLY A 41 68.80 2.77 21.96
CA GLY A 41 67.96 1.64 22.35
C GLY A 41 66.94 2.00 23.40
N VAL A 42 67.33 2.75 24.42
CA VAL A 42 66.41 3.23 25.48
C VAL A 42 65.43 4.26 24.86
N GLY A 43 65.93 5.16 24.00
CA GLY A 43 65.10 6.16 23.33
C GLY A 43 64.05 5.52 22.41
N VAL A 44 64.42 4.52 21.63
CA VAL A 44 63.50 3.74 20.76
C VAL A 44 62.55 2.89 21.59
N PHE A 45 63.01 2.27 22.71
CA PHE A 45 62.20 1.49 23.62
C PHE A 45 61.16 2.36 24.36
N VAL A 46 61.52 3.54 24.83
CA VAL A 46 60.64 4.50 25.50
C VAL A 46 59.60 5.05 24.48
N VAL A 47 60.02 5.38 23.26
CA VAL A 47 59.10 5.87 22.20
C VAL A 47 58.16 4.74 21.73
N ALA A 48 58.65 3.50 21.61
CA ALA A 48 57.83 2.37 21.22
C ALA A 48 56.83 1.98 22.31
N HIS A 49 57.24 1.92 23.58
CA HIS A 49 56.36 1.68 24.74
C HIS A 49 55.36 2.81 24.96
N GLY A 50 55.78 4.09 24.79
CA GLY A 50 54.90 5.24 24.88
C GLY A 50 53.81 5.23 23.79
N LYS A 51 54.14 4.85 22.54
CA LYS A 51 53.19 4.70 21.46
C LYS A 51 52.22 3.54 21.71
N SER A 52 52.69 2.41 22.22
CA SER A 52 51.88 1.24 22.60
C SER A 52 50.90 1.59 23.73
N ALA A 53 51.38 2.23 24.79
CA ALA A 53 50.56 2.68 25.93
C ALA A 53 49.48 3.68 25.54
N ALA A 54 49.82 4.65 24.66
CA ALA A 54 48.87 5.65 24.14
C ALA A 54 47.80 5.00 23.28
N THR A 55 48.17 4.01 22.45
CA THR A 55 47.23 3.26 21.61
C THR A 55 46.27 2.45 22.46
N THR A 56 46.78 1.73 23.48
CA THR A 56 45.97 0.96 24.44
C THR A 56 44.96 1.86 25.18
N ARG A 57 45.39 3.01 25.70
CA ARG A 57 44.49 3.98 26.36
C ARG A 57 43.39 4.49 25.43
N ARG A 58 43.69 4.78 24.17
CA ARG A 58 42.70 5.21 23.17
C ARG A 58 41.68 4.10 22.90
N GLN A 59 42.12 2.85 22.80
CA GLN A 59 41.21 1.69 22.65
C GLN A 59 40.30 1.51 23.86
N GLN A 60 40.86 1.60 25.08
CA GLN A 60 40.08 1.54 26.34
C GLN A 60 39.05 2.67 26.44
N ALA A 61 39.40 3.89 26.06
CA ALA A 61 38.50 5.03 26.05
C ALA A 61 37.36 4.84 25.01
N SER A 62 37.67 4.36 23.80
CA SER A 62 36.63 4.03 22.81
C SER A 62 35.70 2.95 23.31
N ALA A 63 36.22 1.89 23.94
CA ALA A 63 35.41 0.80 24.49
C ALA A 63 34.50 1.28 25.62
N ALA A 64 35.01 2.14 26.54
CA ALA A 64 34.24 2.73 27.62
C ALA A 64 33.15 3.68 27.11
N ALA A 65 33.45 4.54 26.13
CA ALA A 65 32.46 5.40 25.47
C ALA A 65 31.35 4.57 24.80
N ALA A 66 31.74 3.52 24.07
CA ALA A 66 30.80 2.60 23.43
C ALA A 66 29.89 1.90 24.46
N GLN A 67 30.46 1.44 25.58
CA GLN A 67 29.70 0.78 26.63
C GLN A 67 28.72 1.74 27.29
N PHE A 68 29.14 2.95 27.64
CA PHE A 68 28.30 3.97 28.25
C PHE A 68 27.07 4.29 27.36
N LEU A 69 27.32 4.57 26.08
CA LEU A 69 26.24 4.88 25.15
C LEU A 69 25.32 3.67 24.86
N ARG A 70 25.86 2.44 24.81
CA ARG A 70 25.04 1.22 24.74
C ARG A 70 24.21 0.99 26.00
N THR A 71 24.76 1.30 27.16
CA THR A 71 24.03 1.20 28.44
C THR A 71 22.83 2.15 28.45
N TRP A 72 22.99 3.39 27.96
CA TRP A 72 21.87 4.28 27.73
C TRP A 72 20.88 3.73 26.70
N ALA A 73 21.35 3.33 25.50
CA ALA A 73 20.50 2.80 24.44
C ALA A 73 19.69 1.54 24.88
N SER A 74 20.23 0.74 25.81
CA SER A 74 19.49 -0.37 26.39
C SER A 74 18.43 0.05 27.43
N GLY A 75 18.41 1.33 27.82
CA GLY A 75 17.52 1.85 28.87
C GLY A 75 17.96 1.53 30.31
N ASN A 76 19.15 0.95 30.51
CA ASN A 76 19.67 0.62 31.85
C ASN A 76 20.34 1.85 32.47
N LEU A 77 19.56 2.90 32.75
CA LEU A 77 20.07 4.16 33.25
C LEU A 77 20.71 4.05 34.64
N SER A 78 20.29 3.10 35.47
CA SER A 78 20.84 2.88 36.80
C SER A 78 22.31 2.44 36.81
N ALA A 79 22.79 1.87 35.70
CA ALA A 79 24.17 1.46 35.53
C ALA A 79 25.11 2.58 34.99
N LEU A 80 24.58 3.74 34.57
CA LEU A 80 25.37 4.84 34.03
C LEU A 80 26.31 5.48 35.07
N PRO A 81 25.87 5.77 36.34
CA PRO A 81 26.74 6.38 37.34
C PRO A 81 28.04 5.61 37.56
N ALA A 82 28.00 4.28 37.62
CA ALA A 82 29.18 3.42 37.81
C ALA A 82 30.22 3.50 36.68
N GLN A 83 29.87 4.07 35.52
CA GLN A 83 30.72 4.26 34.35
C GLN A 83 31.29 5.69 34.27
N THR A 84 31.01 6.56 35.27
CA THR A 84 31.49 7.95 35.34
C THR A 84 32.47 8.17 36.46
N VAL A 85 33.32 9.20 36.34
CA VAL A 85 34.32 9.57 37.33
C VAL A 85 33.67 9.92 38.68
N THR A 86 32.55 10.63 38.66
CA THR A 86 31.86 11.10 39.86
C THR A 86 30.95 10.07 40.50
N GLY A 87 30.52 9.06 39.76
CA GLY A 87 29.54 8.06 40.23
C GLY A 87 28.18 8.66 40.60
N SER A 88 27.88 9.89 40.13
CA SER A 88 26.70 10.64 40.56
C SER A 88 25.40 10.13 39.97
N ALA A 89 24.36 9.97 40.79
CA ALA A 89 23.01 9.64 40.34
C ALA A 89 22.39 10.70 39.39
N THR A 90 22.91 11.95 39.40
CA THR A 90 22.45 13.01 38.49
C THR A 90 22.63 12.65 37.01
N VAL A 91 23.60 11.79 36.67
CA VAL A 91 23.80 11.28 35.32
C VAL A 91 22.57 10.51 34.84
N ALA A 92 22.13 9.54 35.64
CA ALA A 92 20.95 8.75 35.31
C ALA A 92 19.68 9.61 35.17
N GLN A 93 19.51 10.59 36.07
CA GLN A 93 18.39 11.53 36.05
C GLN A 93 18.41 12.43 34.80
N ALA A 94 19.59 12.90 34.40
CA ALA A 94 19.74 13.72 33.19
C ALA A 94 19.32 12.95 31.93
N TYR A 95 19.82 11.73 31.74
CA TYR A 95 19.41 10.88 30.61
C TYR A 95 17.94 10.48 30.68
N ALA A 96 17.39 10.20 31.87
CA ALA A 96 15.98 9.94 32.06
C ALA A 96 15.10 11.11 31.64
N SER A 97 15.50 12.35 31.97
CA SER A 97 14.75 13.55 31.57
C SER A 97 14.76 13.76 30.02
N VAL A 98 15.87 13.44 29.38
CA VAL A 98 15.99 13.46 27.92
C VAL A 98 15.05 12.43 27.28
N ASP A 99 15.07 11.19 27.75
CA ASP A 99 14.25 10.10 27.23
C ASP A 99 12.75 10.41 27.34
N LEU A 100 12.34 11.01 28.47
CA LEU A 100 10.96 11.47 28.66
C LEU A 100 10.61 12.64 27.74
N ALA A 101 11.48 13.64 27.63
CA ALA A 101 11.25 14.81 26.80
C ALA A 101 11.15 14.46 25.31
N LEU A 102 11.96 13.51 24.85
CA LEU A 102 11.93 12.99 23.47
C LEU A 102 10.76 12.01 23.24
N GLY A 103 10.09 11.54 24.29
CA GLY A 103 9.00 10.58 24.22
C GLY A 103 9.45 9.17 23.81
N ILE A 104 10.73 8.82 24.06
CA ILE A 104 11.29 7.49 23.80
C ILE A 104 11.20 6.55 24.99
N ALA A 105 10.84 7.07 26.17
CA ALA A 105 10.47 6.32 27.36
C ALA A 105 9.15 6.83 27.92
N THR A 106 8.44 5.99 28.68
CA THR A 106 7.17 6.32 29.33
C THR A 106 7.38 6.63 30.81
N LYS A 107 6.56 7.54 31.37
CA LYS A 107 6.49 7.71 32.84
C LYS A 107 6.01 6.40 33.47
N PRO A 108 6.54 5.99 34.64
CA PRO A 108 5.97 4.88 35.39
C PRO A 108 4.49 5.15 35.66
N GLY A 109 3.61 4.22 35.32
CA GLY A 109 2.17 4.31 35.57
C GLY A 109 1.89 4.32 37.08
N GLY A 110 0.98 5.21 37.53
CA GLY A 110 0.71 5.62 38.88
C GLY A 110 0.44 4.53 39.93
N THR A 111 0.52 4.96 41.20
CA THR A 111 0.20 4.34 42.51
C THR A 111 1.26 3.50 43.24
N ALA A 112 2.52 3.50 42.82
CA ALA A 112 3.62 3.07 43.71
C ALA A 112 4.52 4.26 44.08
N PRO A 113 5.17 4.28 45.26
CA PRO A 113 6.08 5.38 45.66
C PRO A 113 7.19 5.49 44.62
N ALA A 114 7.35 6.70 44.10
CA ALA A 114 8.12 7.05 42.93
C ALA A 114 9.57 6.56 42.98
N SER A 115 9.89 5.59 42.14
CA SER A 115 11.22 5.49 41.56
C SER A 115 11.26 6.42 40.33
N PRO A 116 12.18 7.41 40.27
CA PRO A 116 12.17 8.42 39.20
C PRO A 116 12.68 7.90 37.84
N THR A 117 12.88 6.61 37.69
CA THR A 117 13.46 6.02 36.48
C THR A 117 12.38 5.68 35.47
N PRO A 118 12.38 6.30 34.26
CA PRO A 118 11.46 5.94 33.18
C PRO A 118 11.62 4.48 32.77
N THR A 119 10.52 3.81 32.46
CA THR A 119 10.56 2.43 31.95
C THR A 119 10.90 2.46 30.47
N PRO A 120 12.03 1.87 30.03
CA PRO A 120 12.35 1.73 28.62
C PRO A 120 11.41 0.71 27.97
N PRO A 121 11.18 0.82 26.63
CA PRO A 121 10.49 -0.22 25.91
C PRO A 121 11.26 -1.55 25.97
N ALA A 122 10.57 -2.68 25.94
CA ALA A 122 11.16 -4.03 26.05
C ALA A 122 12.27 -4.32 25.01
N ALA A 123 12.33 -3.57 23.92
CA ALA A 123 13.33 -3.70 22.84
C ALA A 123 14.51 -2.72 22.96
N GLY A 124 14.66 -1.99 24.11
CA GLY A 124 15.60 -0.89 24.26
C GLY A 124 15.09 0.43 23.66
N LEU A 125 15.88 1.50 23.80
CA LEU A 125 15.54 2.82 23.26
C LEU A 125 15.85 2.87 21.75
N PRO A 126 15.13 3.68 20.94
CA PRO A 126 15.37 3.83 19.50
C PRO A 126 16.60 4.72 19.23
N ILE A 127 17.76 4.29 19.72
CA ILE A 127 19.04 5.02 19.70
C ILE A 127 20.07 4.22 18.90
N LYS A 128 20.72 4.87 17.93
CA LYS A 128 21.89 4.36 17.21
C LYS A 128 23.10 5.20 17.57
N VAL A 129 24.24 4.55 17.74
CA VAL A 129 25.49 5.19 18.15
C VAL A 129 26.57 4.89 17.13
N GLU A 130 27.23 5.94 16.65
CA GLU A 130 28.41 5.88 15.80
C GLU A 130 29.56 6.59 16.53
N LEU A 131 30.67 5.89 16.75
CA LEU A 131 31.85 6.45 17.41
C LEU A 131 32.88 6.92 16.39
N GLY A 132 33.42 8.10 16.63
CA GLY A 132 34.61 8.60 15.94
C GLY A 132 35.92 8.13 16.59
N ALA A 133 37.03 8.47 15.97
CA ALA A 133 38.35 8.15 16.49
C ALA A 133 38.62 8.89 17.82
N PRO A 134 39.24 8.23 18.81
CA PRO A 134 39.65 8.89 20.06
C PRO A 134 40.78 9.90 19.82
N MET A 135 40.67 11.06 20.44
CA MET A 135 41.66 12.16 20.36
C MET A 135 42.31 12.39 21.73
N GLY A 136 43.57 12.77 21.71
CA GLY A 136 44.37 12.96 22.93
C GLY A 136 45.31 11.78 23.22
N SER A 137 46.27 11.98 24.12
CA SER A 137 47.30 10.97 24.46
C SER A 137 47.66 10.96 25.97
N GLY A 138 47.09 11.87 26.73
CA GLY A 138 47.31 12.01 28.17
C GLY A 138 46.27 11.27 29.04
N GLU A 139 46.02 11.79 30.21
CA GLU A 139 44.99 11.27 31.14
C GLU A 139 43.57 11.55 30.69
N LEU A 140 43.37 12.61 29.84
CA LEU A 140 42.10 12.99 29.28
C LEU A 140 42.05 12.63 27.79
N ILE A 141 41.15 11.75 27.42
CA ILE A 141 40.88 11.37 26.05
C ILE A 141 39.47 11.82 25.70
N THR A 142 39.32 12.39 24.50
CA THR A 142 38.00 12.79 23.97
C THR A 142 37.58 11.82 22.87
N VAL A 143 36.37 11.27 22.99
CA VAL A 143 35.73 10.47 21.94
C VAL A 143 34.55 11.25 21.39
N LEU A 144 34.57 11.51 20.10
CA LEU A 144 33.42 12.04 19.39
C LEU A 144 32.43 10.90 19.14
N ALA A 145 31.15 11.16 19.29
CA ALA A 145 30.11 10.23 18.91
C ALA A 145 28.97 10.97 18.20
N THR A 146 28.35 10.31 17.24
CA THR A 146 27.08 10.75 16.67
C THR A 146 25.99 9.82 17.18
N ILE A 147 25.03 10.39 17.88
CA ILE A 147 23.89 9.67 18.43
C ILE A 147 22.69 10.00 17.55
N THR A 148 22.09 8.99 16.93
CA THR A 148 20.86 9.14 16.16
C THR A 148 19.70 8.58 16.99
N ILE A 149 18.75 9.44 17.32
CA ILE A 149 17.55 9.10 18.11
C ILE A 149 16.34 9.26 17.21
N GLU A 150 15.52 8.20 17.08
CA GLU A 150 14.24 8.29 16.41
C GLU A 150 13.22 8.96 17.35
N VAL A 151 12.94 10.24 17.07
CA VAL A 151 11.96 11.02 17.85
C VAL A 151 10.54 10.64 17.37
N PRO A 152 9.70 10.03 18.23
CA PRO A 152 8.40 9.52 17.83
C PRO A 152 7.53 10.58 17.12
N GLY A 153 7.06 10.25 15.94
CA GLY A 153 6.21 11.12 15.14
C GLY A 153 6.89 12.29 14.45
N LEU A 154 8.23 12.36 14.46
CA LEU A 154 9.01 13.39 13.78
C LEU A 154 10.13 12.80 12.92
N GLY A 155 10.80 11.74 13.41
CA GLY A 155 11.89 11.08 12.72
C GLY A 155 13.25 11.30 13.38
N PRO A 156 14.36 10.99 12.69
CA PRO A 156 15.67 10.97 13.30
C PRO A 156 16.19 12.35 13.71
N TRP A 157 16.77 12.41 14.90
CA TRP A 157 17.62 13.49 15.36
C TRP A 157 19.05 13.00 15.49
N ARG A 158 19.97 13.61 14.75
CA ARG A 158 21.42 13.35 14.82
C ARG A 158 22.07 14.34 15.76
N ASN A 159 22.59 13.83 16.85
CA ASN A 159 23.24 14.63 17.90
C ASN A 159 24.75 14.31 17.96
N PRO A 160 25.63 15.20 17.50
CA PRO A 160 27.06 15.04 17.71
C PRO A 160 27.40 15.41 19.15
N VAL A 161 27.98 14.48 19.89
CA VAL A 161 28.39 14.67 21.27
C VAL A 161 29.88 14.43 21.45
N ARG A 162 30.44 15.03 22.50
CA ARG A 162 31.82 14.82 22.92
C ARG A 162 31.82 14.17 24.29
N LEU A 163 32.44 13.00 24.39
CA LEU A 163 32.65 12.33 25.65
C LEU A 163 34.09 12.51 26.08
N HIS A 164 34.29 13.09 27.25
CA HIS A 164 35.59 13.18 27.90
C HIS A 164 35.78 11.98 28.80
N LEU A 165 36.95 11.36 28.76
CA LEU A 165 37.27 10.15 29.51
C LEU A 165 38.59 10.34 30.27
N ARG A 166 38.61 9.92 31.51
CA ARG A 166 39.82 9.86 32.37
C ARG A 166 40.26 8.44 32.56
N ALA A 167 41.57 8.23 32.60
CA ALA A 167 42.14 6.96 33.05
C ALA A 167 41.87 6.72 34.52
N ALA A 168 41.42 5.51 34.87
CA ALA A 168 41.16 5.05 36.24
C ALA A 168 41.72 3.62 36.39
N GLY A 169 43.02 3.53 36.68
CA GLY A 169 43.76 2.28 36.69
C GLY A 169 43.84 1.65 35.28
N ASP A 170 43.33 0.44 35.15
CA ASP A 170 43.24 -0.33 33.93
C ASP A 170 41.99 0.00 33.05
N ARG A 171 41.14 0.91 33.51
CA ARG A 171 39.89 1.30 32.85
C ARG A 171 39.86 2.78 32.54
N SER A 172 38.94 3.17 31.65
CA SER A 172 38.57 4.56 31.37
C SER A 172 37.16 4.81 31.89
N LEU A 173 36.94 5.93 32.55
CA LEU A 173 35.63 6.39 33.05
C LEU A 173 35.24 7.68 32.32
N ILE A 174 33.93 7.87 32.11
CA ILE A 174 33.40 9.10 31.54
C ILE A 174 33.54 10.24 32.55
N ASP A 175 34.25 11.30 32.16
CA ASP A 175 34.26 12.59 32.85
C ASP A 175 33.03 13.37 32.39
N TRP A 176 31.90 13.02 33.03
CA TRP A 176 30.59 13.46 32.56
C TRP A 176 30.31 14.92 32.91
N SER A 177 29.74 15.61 31.90
CA SER A 177 29.16 16.92 32.07
C SER A 177 27.86 17.03 31.27
N PRO A 178 26.97 17.99 31.54
CA PRO A 178 25.73 18.20 30.81
C PRO A 178 25.93 18.35 29.29
N GLN A 179 27.08 18.87 28.85
CA GLN A 179 27.44 19.03 27.44
C GLN A 179 27.57 17.67 26.70
N ALA A 180 27.67 16.55 27.44
CA ALA A 180 27.60 15.21 26.83
C ALA A 180 26.19 14.88 26.28
N LEU A 181 25.16 15.62 26.67
CA LEU A 181 23.80 15.52 26.14
C LEU A 181 23.59 16.39 24.89
N ALA A 182 24.03 17.63 24.97
CA ALA A 182 24.07 18.56 23.84
C ALA A 182 25.10 19.68 24.16
N PRO A 183 25.84 20.20 23.17
CA PRO A 183 26.93 21.16 23.42
C PRO A 183 26.52 22.42 24.19
N ALA A 184 25.28 22.89 23.99
CA ALA A 184 24.76 24.09 24.65
C ALA A 184 24.09 23.82 26.02
N PHE A 185 24.00 22.56 26.46
CA PHE A 185 23.26 22.17 27.65
C PHE A 185 23.95 22.65 28.93
N LYS A 186 23.23 23.34 29.79
CA LYS A 186 23.67 23.80 31.12
C LYS A 186 22.81 23.17 32.22
N ALA A 187 23.26 23.27 33.47
CA ALA A 187 22.48 22.84 34.61
C ALA A 187 21.16 23.65 34.68
N GLY A 188 20.04 22.94 34.82
CA GLY A 188 18.70 23.54 34.82
C GLY A 188 18.02 23.62 33.47
N ASP A 189 18.75 23.41 32.38
CA ASP A 189 18.13 23.32 31.04
C ASP A 189 17.39 21.99 30.89
N HIS A 190 16.42 21.97 29.97
CA HIS A 190 15.69 20.76 29.60
C HIS A 190 15.30 20.76 28.11
N PHE A 191 15.08 19.58 27.57
CA PHE A 191 14.63 19.42 26.19
C PHE A 191 13.13 19.65 26.08
N ARG A 192 12.70 20.31 25.01
CA ARG A 192 11.30 20.49 24.64
C ARG A 192 11.09 20.09 23.17
N VAL A 193 10.16 19.15 22.95
CA VAL A 193 9.73 18.76 21.60
C VAL A 193 8.37 19.39 21.32
N THR A 194 8.29 20.14 20.24
CA THR A 194 7.01 20.58 19.66
C THR A 194 6.70 19.72 18.46
N ARG A 195 5.42 19.45 18.21
CA ARG A 195 4.94 18.69 17.05
C ARG A 195 3.59 19.22 16.60
N THR A 196 3.49 19.55 15.32
CA THR A 196 2.26 20.05 14.73
C THR A 196 1.87 19.18 13.54
N MET A 197 0.70 18.52 13.66
CA MET A 197 0.09 17.81 12.54
C MET A 197 -0.58 18.81 11.60
N PRO A 198 -0.30 18.76 10.29
CA PRO A 198 -1.03 19.58 9.34
C PRO A 198 -2.49 19.10 9.22
N ARG A 199 -3.39 20.00 8.86
CA ARG A 199 -4.78 19.66 8.58
C ARG A 199 -4.82 18.74 7.35
N ARG A 200 -5.44 17.56 7.48
CA ARG A 200 -5.57 16.57 6.41
C ARG A 200 -6.25 17.19 5.18
N ALA A 201 -5.73 16.90 3.99
CA ALA A 201 -6.32 17.32 2.72
C ALA A 201 -7.54 16.46 2.36
N ALA A 202 -8.36 16.95 1.44
CA ALA A 202 -9.59 16.30 1.01
C ALA A 202 -9.34 15.30 -0.15
N VAL A 203 -10.22 14.30 -0.26
CA VAL A 203 -10.44 13.56 -1.50
C VAL A 203 -11.42 14.40 -2.35
N LEU A 204 -11.03 14.67 -3.58
CA LEU A 204 -11.79 15.52 -4.50
C LEU A 204 -12.56 14.64 -5.50
N GLY A 205 -13.73 15.12 -5.91
CA GLY A 205 -14.45 14.61 -7.06
C GLY A 205 -13.82 15.01 -8.39
N SER A 206 -14.43 14.55 -9.48
CA SER A 206 -13.99 14.89 -10.86
C SER A 206 -14.16 16.38 -11.19
N ASP A 207 -14.96 17.10 -10.41
CA ASP A 207 -15.16 18.55 -10.48
C ASP A 207 -14.11 19.35 -9.68
N GLY A 208 -13.16 18.69 -9.04
CA GLY A 208 -12.14 19.31 -8.21
C GLY A 208 -12.64 19.78 -6.83
N GLN A 209 -13.89 19.52 -6.46
CA GLN A 209 -14.44 19.88 -5.15
C GLN A 209 -14.32 18.70 -4.16
N PRO A 210 -14.21 18.97 -2.85
CA PRO A 210 -14.19 17.93 -1.85
C PRO A 210 -15.45 17.04 -1.93
N LEU A 211 -15.25 15.73 -2.02
CA LEU A 211 -16.35 14.78 -1.94
C LEU A 211 -16.98 14.80 -0.52
N PRO A 212 -18.31 14.85 -0.42
CA PRO A 212 -18.98 14.78 0.87
C PRO A 212 -18.74 13.42 1.52
N VAL A 213 -18.47 13.40 2.84
CA VAL A 213 -18.30 12.16 3.61
C VAL A 213 -19.68 11.67 4.07
N SER A 214 -20.58 11.40 3.11
CA SER A 214 -21.88 10.76 3.38
C SER A 214 -21.73 9.24 3.51
N ALA A 215 -22.74 8.56 4.06
CA ALA A 215 -22.76 7.11 4.16
C ALA A 215 -22.60 6.43 2.80
N ASP A 216 -23.16 7.02 1.76
CA ASP A 216 -23.20 6.50 0.39
C ASP A 216 -21.85 6.57 -0.32
N VAL A 217 -21.04 7.60 -0.01
CA VAL A 217 -19.71 7.81 -0.61
C VAL A 217 -18.61 7.13 0.21
N ARG A 218 -18.91 6.72 1.44
CA ARG A 218 -17.95 6.14 2.38
C ARG A 218 -17.25 4.90 1.85
N ALA A 219 -17.90 4.09 1.04
CA ALA A 219 -17.30 2.89 0.45
C ALA A 219 -16.12 3.24 -0.49
N LEU A 220 -16.21 4.35 -1.21
CA LEU A 220 -15.16 4.85 -2.11
C LEU A 220 -14.14 5.72 -1.37
N VAL A 221 -14.62 6.75 -0.67
CA VAL A 221 -13.75 7.71 0.03
C VAL A 221 -13.07 7.06 1.22
N GLY A 222 -13.78 6.21 1.95
CA GLY A 222 -13.27 5.54 3.15
C GLY A 222 -13.44 6.37 4.42
N THR A 223 -12.78 5.90 5.48
CA THR A 223 -12.83 6.48 6.83
C THR A 223 -11.45 6.86 7.33
N VAL A 224 -11.42 7.78 8.28
CA VAL A 224 -10.22 8.17 9.04
C VAL A 224 -10.41 7.75 10.49
N GLY A 225 -9.36 7.23 11.10
CA GLY A 225 -9.37 6.79 12.50
C GLY A 225 -7.97 6.83 13.11
N PRO A 226 -7.83 6.49 14.41
CA PRO A 226 -6.55 6.54 15.11
C PRO A 226 -5.57 5.48 14.59
N ALA A 227 -4.31 5.86 14.46
CA ALA A 227 -3.22 4.94 14.18
C ALA A 227 -2.99 3.98 15.35
N THR A 228 -2.77 2.71 15.06
CA THR A 228 -2.36 1.71 16.05
C THR A 228 -0.87 1.83 16.36
N ALA A 229 -0.42 1.22 17.46
CA ALA A 229 1.01 1.14 17.79
C ALA A 229 1.82 0.42 16.69
N THR A 230 1.26 -0.60 16.06
CA THR A 230 1.90 -1.33 14.94
C THR A 230 2.08 -0.43 13.72
N GLN A 231 1.08 0.37 13.37
CA GLN A 231 1.15 1.33 12.26
C GLN A 231 2.16 2.45 12.53
N ALA A 232 2.19 2.98 13.76
CA ALA A 232 3.17 3.97 14.16
C ALA A 232 4.60 3.41 14.17
N LYS A 233 4.80 2.13 14.49
CA LYS A 233 6.11 1.46 14.37
C LYS A 233 6.56 1.31 12.91
N ALA A 234 5.63 1.10 11.98
CA ALA A 234 5.93 0.98 10.55
C ALA A 234 6.21 2.33 9.89
N ASP A 235 5.63 3.42 10.38
CA ASP A 235 5.86 4.80 9.89
C ASP A 235 6.32 5.71 11.05
N PRO A 236 7.63 6.02 11.14
CA PRO A 236 8.17 6.87 12.21
C PRO A 236 7.60 8.29 12.27
N SER A 237 6.90 8.75 11.24
CA SER A 237 6.21 10.04 11.25
C SER A 237 4.87 10.02 12.00
N LEU A 238 4.42 8.83 12.43
CA LEU A 238 3.20 8.62 13.17
C LEU A 238 3.46 8.40 14.67
N ARG A 239 2.44 8.76 15.45
CA ARG A 239 2.27 8.32 16.85
C ARG A 239 0.98 7.50 16.95
N PRO A 240 0.89 6.56 17.89
CA PRO A 240 -0.39 5.94 18.21
C PRO A 240 -1.44 7.02 18.51
N GLY A 241 -2.63 6.88 17.92
CA GLY A 241 -3.70 7.87 18.02
C GLY A 241 -3.73 8.95 16.93
N ASP A 242 -2.68 9.12 16.12
CA ASP A 242 -2.71 10.05 14.98
C ASP A 242 -3.79 9.66 13.97
N PRO A 243 -4.50 10.63 13.36
CA PRO A 243 -5.54 10.35 12.39
C PRO A 243 -4.95 9.87 11.06
N ILE A 244 -5.24 8.63 10.69
CA ILE A 244 -4.85 8.01 9.43
C ILE A 244 -6.04 7.46 8.67
N GLY A 245 -5.91 7.28 7.36
CA GLY A 245 -6.91 6.60 6.54
C GLY A 245 -7.02 5.13 6.92
N GLN A 246 -8.25 4.67 7.21
CA GLN A 246 -8.52 3.28 7.61
C GLN A 246 -9.10 2.45 6.47
N SER A 247 -9.73 3.07 5.50
CA SER A 247 -10.33 2.40 4.34
C SER A 247 -10.46 3.34 3.13
N GLY A 248 -10.83 2.77 1.97
CA GLY A 248 -11.10 3.53 0.76
C GLY A 248 -9.91 4.35 0.25
N LEU A 249 -10.19 5.42 -0.48
CA LEU A 249 -9.17 6.37 -0.96
C LEU A 249 -8.43 7.07 0.18
N GLN A 250 -9.06 7.21 1.36
CA GLN A 250 -8.40 7.73 2.56
C GLN A 250 -7.23 6.85 2.98
N ALA A 251 -7.37 5.51 2.93
CA ALA A 251 -6.27 4.58 3.23
C ALA A 251 -5.29 4.47 2.06
N ALA A 252 -5.79 4.29 0.84
CA ALA A 252 -4.96 4.13 -0.36
C ALA A 252 -4.03 5.32 -0.61
N SER A 253 -4.43 6.52 -0.19
CA SER A 253 -3.68 7.77 -0.40
C SER A 253 -3.30 8.47 0.91
N ASP A 254 -3.25 7.72 2.03
CA ASP A 254 -3.06 8.30 3.37
C ASP A 254 -1.86 9.21 3.46
N ALA A 255 -0.70 8.78 2.97
CA ALA A 255 0.54 9.54 3.05
C ALA A 255 0.49 10.91 2.33
N ALA A 256 -0.27 11.02 1.23
CA ALA A 256 -0.48 12.28 0.53
C ALA A 256 -1.47 13.17 1.30
N LEU A 257 -2.62 12.60 1.67
CA LEU A 257 -3.69 13.31 2.35
C LEU A 257 -3.31 13.80 3.75
N ARG A 258 -2.50 13.04 4.48
CA ARG A 258 -2.05 13.35 5.82
C ARG A 258 -0.89 14.34 5.85
N GLY A 259 0.00 14.28 4.85
CA GLY A 259 1.29 14.96 4.91
C GLY A 259 2.25 14.35 5.93
N LYS A 260 3.15 15.16 6.46
CA LYS A 260 4.04 14.82 7.59
C LYS A 260 4.03 15.93 8.63
N PRO A 261 4.08 15.61 9.92
CA PRO A 261 4.14 16.63 10.98
C PRO A 261 5.42 17.44 10.87
N SER A 262 5.34 18.72 11.23
CA SER A 262 6.48 19.58 11.53
C SER A 262 6.74 19.61 13.02
N GLY A 263 7.95 20.01 13.42
CA GLY A 263 8.29 20.17 14.83
C GLY A 263 9.70 20.66 15.03
N ASP A 264 9.95 21.08 16.26
CA ASP A 264 11.28 21.50 16.70
C ASP A 264 11.66 20.75 17.98
N LEU A 265 12.95 20.41 18.10
CA LEU A 265 13.59 20.04 19.35
C LEU A 265 14.38 21.23 19.82
N THR A 266 14.02 21.80 20.94
CA THR A 266 14.67 22.96 21.54
C THR A 266 15.23 22.61 22.92
N LEU A 267 16.31 23.27 23.27
CA LEU A 267 16.82 23.36 24.61
C LEU A 267 16.22 24.63 25.24
N VAL A 268 15.63 24.49 26.39
CA VAL A 268 15.01 25.61 27.13
C VAL A 268 15.56 25.68 28.56
N ASP A 269 15.73 26.89 29.06
CA ASP A 269 16.19 27.12 30.41
C ASP A 269 15.07 26.93 31.45
N SER A 270 15.39 27.11 32.70
CA SER A 270 14.47 26.97 33.85
C SER A 270 13.30 27.97 33.83
N THR A 271 13.42 29.06 33.04
CA THR A 271 12.36 30.07 32.87
C THR A 271 11.50 29.82 31.63
N GLY A 272 11.88 28.80 30.82
CA GLY A 272 11.16 28.41 29.61
C GLY A 272 11.59 29.12 28.35
N HIS A 273 12.64 29.94 28.39
CA HIS A 273 13.22 30.56 27.21
C HIS A 273 14.02 29.55 26.38
N THR A 274 13.95 29.67 25.07
CA THR A 274 14.73 28.83 24.16
C THR A 274 16.19 29.26 24.15
N VAL A 275 17.08 28.35 24.61
CA VAL A 275 18.53 28.50 24.60
C VAL A 275 19.10 28.16 23.23
N ALA A 276 18.62 27.06 22.63
CA ALA A 276 19.06 26.58 21.34
C ALA A 276 17.98 25.75 20.62
N THR A 277 17.94 25.78 19.31
CA THR A 277 17.22 24.83 18.47
C THR A 277 18.18 23.73 18.05
N LEU A 278 17.92 22.50 18.52
CA LEU A 278 18.81 21.34 18.29
C LEU A 278 18.46 20.56 17.04
N ALA A 279 17.17 20.52 16.70
CA ALA A 279 16.69 19.94 15.45
C ALA A 279 15.41 20.63 14.99
N ARG A 280 15.17 20.60 13.69
CA ARG A 280 13.94 21.09 13.07
C ARG A 280 13.49 20.13 12.00
N TRP A 281 12.22 19.73 12.06
CA TRP A 281 11.54 18.93 11.05
C TRP A 281 10.54 19.82 10.33
N ALA A 282 10.80 20.09 9.05
CA ALA A 282 9.94 20.97 8.26
C ALA A 282 8.55 20.40 7.98
N GLY A 283 8.41 19.08 8.13
CA GLY A 283 7.18 18.37 7.77
C GLY A 283 6.96 18.31 6.26
N ARG A 284 5.74 17.91 5.87
CA ARG A 284 5.29 17.95 4.47
C ARG A 284 3.83 18.37 4.45
N LYS A 285 3.51 19.36 3.62
CA LYS A 285 2.12 19.79 3.43
C LYS A 285 1.28 18.64 2.86
N PRO A 286 0.05 18.46 3.35
CA PRO A 286 -0.90 17.55 2.74
C PRO A 286 -1.24 17.95 1.31
N VAL A 287 -1.51 16.94 0.47
CA VAL A 287 -1.91 17.13 -0.92
C VAL A 287 -3.28 16.48 -1.12
N ALA A 288 -4.21 17.21 -1.68
CA ALA A 288 -5.53 16.69 -2.04
C ALA A 288 -5.37 15.63 -3.15
N VAL A 289 -6.23 14.61 -3.11
CA VAL A 289 -6.22 13.51 -4.08
C VAL A 289 -7.50 13.59 -4.89
N SER A 290 -7.37 13.79 -6.20
CA SER A 290 -8.48 13.77 -7.14
C SER A 290 -8.95 12.34 -7.40
N SER A 291 -10.25 12.15 -7.52
CA SER A 291 -10.87 10.90 -7.96
C SER A 291 -11.66 11.09 -9.25
N THR A 292 -12.04 9.99 -9.88
CA THR A 292 -12.91 9.97 -11.06
C THR A 292 -14.39 10.11 -10.70
N VAL A 293 -14.73 10.05 -9.42
CA VAL A 293 -16.13 10.11 -8.94
C VAL A 293 -16.75 11.46 -9.31
N ASN A 294 -17.83 11.41 -10.06
CA ASN A 294 -18.63 12.57 -10.40
C ASN A 294 -19.69 12.80 -9.32
N PRO A 295 -19.68 13.92 -8.59
CA PRO A 295 -20.62 14.14 -7.48
C PRO A 295 -22.09 14.16 -7.92
N THR A 296 -22.39 14.69 -9.11
CA THR A 296 -23.75 14.71 -9.67
C THR A 296 -24.24 13.30 -10.00
N MET A 297 -23.40 12.50 -10.66
CA MET A 297 -23.74 11.10 -10.96
C MET A 297 -23.84 10.26 -9.68
N GLN A 298 -22.99 10.50 -8.71
CA GLN A 298 -23.08 9.83 -7.40
C GLN A 298 -24.40 10.15 -6.70
N ALA A 299 -24.82 11.41 -6.69
CA ALA A 299 -26.10 11.81 -6.13
C ALA A 299 -27.29 11.20 -6.89
N ALA A 300 -27.20 11.15 -8.23
CA ALA A 300 -28.21 10.48 -9.07
C ALA A 300 -28.29 8.97 -8.78
N ALA A 301 -27.15 8.30 -8.55
CA ALA A 301 -27.12 6.88 -8.19
C ALA A 301 -27.79 6.61 -6.83
N VAL A 302 -27.50 7.43 -5.83
CA VAL A 302 -28.16 7.37 -4.51
C VAL A 302 -29.67 7.56 -4.66
N LYS A 303 -30.09 8.58 -5.41
CA LYS A 303 -31.52 8.86 -5.65
C LYS A 303 -32.22 7.71 -6.38
N ALA A 304 -31.58 7.11 -7.37
CA ALA A 304 -32.14 5.99 -8.14
C ALA A 304 -32.36 4.74 -7.26
N LEU A 305 -31.51 4.51 -6.26
CA LEU A 305 -31.63 3.38 -5.34
C LEU A 305 -32.58 3.61 -4.15
N ALA A 306 -33.00 4.85 -3.89
CA ALA A 306 -33.70 5.22 -2.64
C ALA A 306 -34.99 4.45 -2.40
N ASN A 307 -35.71 4.06 -3.45
CA ASN A 307 -37.05 3.48 -3.36
C ASN A 307 -37.12 2.03 -3.88
N THR A 308 -36.01 1.29 -3.89
CA THR A 308 -35.99 -0.10 -4.38
C THR A 308 -36.71 -1.08 -3.45
N GLY A 309 -36.88 -0.72 -2.17
CA GLY A 309 -37.46 -1.61 -1.14
C GLY A 309 -36.57 -2.81 -0.77
N HIS A 310 -35.51 -3.05 -1.51
CA HIS A 310 -34.59 -4.18 -1.38
C HIS A 310 -33.13 -3.69 -1.33
N PRO A 311 -32.21 -4.47 -0.71
CA PRO A 311 -30.80 -4.17 -0.81
C PRO A 311 -30.36 -4.10 -2.27
N SER A 312 -29.69 -3.01 -2.63
CA SER A 312 -29.43 -2.72 -4.03
C SER A 312 -28.08 -2.08 -4.23
N ALA A 313 -27.60 -2.11 -5.47
CA ALA A 313 -26.35 -1.45 -5.87
C ALA A 313 -26.45 -0.89 -7.29
N LEU A 314 -25.77 0.23 -7.51
CA LEU A 314 -25.58 0.84 -8.83
C LEU A 314 -24.11 1.24 -8.98
N VAL A 315 -23.50 0.89 -10.11
CA VAL A 315 -22.18 1.36 -10.53
C VAL A 315 -22.30 2.00 -11.90
N ALA A 316 -21.69 3.18 -12.05
CA ALA A 316 -21.55 3.86 -13.33
C ALA A 316 -20.08 4.04 -13.69
N ILE A 317 -19.72 3.78 -14.96
CA ILE A 317 -18.35 3.79 -15.48
C ILE A 317 -18.32 4.60 -16.79
N ASP A 318 -17.26 5.38 -17.00
CA ASP A 318 -16.96 5.91 -18.34
C ASP A 318 -16.46 4.75 -19.21
N ALA A 319 -17.22 4.44 -20.24
CA ALA A 319 -16.96 3.28 -21.08
C ALA A 319 -15.64 3.37 -21.88
N ARG A 320 -15.13 4.58 -22.12
CA ARG A 320 -13.90 4.80 -22.91
C ARG A 320 -12.63 4.63 -22.08
N THR A 321 -12.74 4.77 -20.76
CA THR A 321 -11.55 4.83 -19.88
C THR A 321 -11.55 3.80 -18.78
N GLY A 322 -12.72 3.24 -18.40
CA GLY A 322 -12.88 2.41 -17.22
C GLY A 322 -12.97 3.19 -15.91
N ALA A 323 -13.02 4.53 -15.97
CA ALA A 323 -13.13 5.38 -14.79
C ALA A 323 -14.46 5.16 -14.08
N VAL A 324 -14.43 4.88 -12.78
CA VAL A 324 -15.64 4.78 -11.96
C VAL A 324 -16.18 6.18 -11.67
N LEU A 325 -17.36 6.47 -12.21
CA LEU A 325 -18.03 7.76 -12.08
C LEU A 325 -18.94 7.83 -10.85
N ALA A 326 -19.58 6.70 -10.51
CA ALA A 326 -20.39 6.56 -9.31
C ALA A 326 -20.44 5.10 -8.87
N ALA A 327 -20.55 4.88 -7.55
CA ALA A 327 -20.86 3.59 -6.97
C ALA A 327 -21.66 3.78 -5.68
N SER A 328 -22.89 3.26 -5.65
CA SER A 328 -23.79 3.39 -4.53
C SER A 328 -24.37 2.05 -4.12
N SER A 329 -24.66 1.89 -2.83
CA SER A 329 -25.25 0.69 -2.25
C SER A 329 -26.30 1.07 -1.19
N THR A 330 -27.45 0.43 -1.21
CA THR A 330 -28.49 0.59 -0.17
C THR A 330 -28.88 -0.76 0.41
N PRO A 331 -29.11 -0.90 1.75
CA PRO A 331 -28.71 0.09 2.75
C PRO A 331 -27.19 0.30 2.80
N ALA A 332 -26.78 1.47 3.25
CA ALA A 332 -25.37 1.74 3.51
C ALA A 332 -24.82 0.80 4.60
N GLY A 333 -23.54 0.46 4.55
CA GLY A 333 -22.88 -0.42 5.52
C GLY A 333 -22.12 -1.56 4.85
N TYR A 334 -22.76 -2.32 3.97
CA TYR A 334 -22.06 -3.28 3.10
C TYR A 334 -21.95 -2.69 1.68
N PRO A 335 -20.73 -2.51 1.13
CA PRO A 335 -20.53 -1.90 -0.17
C PRO A 335 -20.80 -2.89 -1.32
N ARG A 336 -22.05 -3.23 -1.53
CA ARG A 336 -22.53 -4.18 -2.55
C ARG A 336 -22.01 -3.87 -3.94
N ALA A 337 -21.98 -2.60 -4.28
CA ALA A 337 -21.50 -2.11 -5.56
C ALA A 337 -20.07 -2.58 -5.87
N LEU A 338 -19.22 -2.66 -4.85
CA LEU A 338 -17.80 -2.97 -4.99
C LEU A 338 -17.43 -4.38 -4.55
N LEU A 339 -17.96 -4.86 -3.41
CA LEU A 339 -17.58 -6.13 -2.77
C LEU A 339 -18.59 -7.25 -2.96
N GLY A 340 -19.77 -6.94 -3.49
CA GLY A 340 -20.80 -7.92 -3.71
C GLY A 340 -20.32 -9.09 -4.57
N ARG A 341 -20.75 -10.31 -4.24
CA ARG A 341 -20.41 -11.53 -4.96
C ARG A 341 -21.71 -12.26 -5.26
N TYR A 342 -22.20 -12.06 -6.45
CA TYR A 342 -23.50 -12.54 -6.86
C TYR A 342 -23.43 -13.32 -8.17
N PRO A 343 -24.29 -14.33 -8.37
CA PRO A 343 -24.47 -14.88 -9.71
C PRO A 343 -25.02 -13.77 -10.63
N PRO A 344 -24.43 -13.59 -11.82
CA PRO A 344 -24.84 -12.53 -12.75
C PRO A 344 -26.14 -12.85 -13.50
N GLY A 345 -26.56 -14.10 -13.50
CA GLY A 345 -27.67 -14.56 -14.32
C GLY A 345 -27.49 -14.18 -15.79
N SER A 346 -28.59 -13.90 -16.47
CA SER A 346 -28.57 -13.59 -17.92
C SER A 346 -27.75 -12.38 -18.34
N THR A 347 -27.24 -11.52 -17.44
CA THR A 347 -26.29 -10.48 -17.84
C THR A 347 -24.98 -11.10 -18.35
N PHE A 348 -24.62 -12.30 -17.88
CA PHE A 348 -23.45 -13.05 -18.32
C PHE A 348 -23.56 -13.56 -19.77
N LYS A 349 -24.76 -13.56 -20.37
CA LYS A 349 -24.94 -13.89 -21.80
C LYS A 349 -24.18 -12.92 -22.73
N VAL A 350 -23.77 -11.76 -22.25
CA VAL A 350 -22.81 -10.90 -22.94
C VAL A 350 -21.49 -11.65 -23.17
N VAL A 351 -20.99 -12.39 -22.19
CA VAL A 351 -19.78 -13.22 -22.31
C VAL A 351 -20.01 -14.39 -23.28
N THR A 352 -21.15 -15.07 -23.15
CA THR A 352 -21.45 -16.23 -24.02
C THR A 352 -21.67 -15.82 -25.48
N LEU A 353 -22.30 -14.66 -25.69
CA LEU A 353 -22.41 -14.09 -27.04
C LEU A 353 -21.05 -13.68 -27.60
N THR A 354 -20.18 -13.10 -26.76
CA THR A 354 -18.79 -12.79 -27.15
C THR A 354 -18.06 -14.05 -27.62
N ALA A 355 -18.14 -15.15 -26.85
CA ALA A 355 -17.55 -16.44 -27.25
C ALA A 355 -18.09 -16.96 -28.58
N ALA A 356 -19.40 -16.86 -28.77
CA ALA A 356 -20.05 -17.29 -30.03
C ALA A 356 -19.58 -16.46 -31.23
N LEU A 357 -19.57 -15.15 -31.13
CA LEU A 357 -19.11 -14.24 -32.18
C LEU A 357 -17.63 -14.45 -32.49
N MET A 358 -16.79 -14.65 -31.51
CA MET A 358 -15.36 -14.99 -31.65
C MET A 358 -15.17 -16.34 -32.36
N SER A 359 -16.12 -17.27 -32.19
CA SER A 359 -16.11 -18.60 -32.82
C SER A 359 -16.79 -18.62 -34.22
N GLY A 360 -17.02 -17.44 -34.81
CA GLY A 360 -17.57 -17.32 -36.17
C GLY A 360 -19.10 -17.41 -36.28
N ARG A 361 -19.83 -17.47 -35.17
CA ARG A 361 -21.30 -17.32 -35.20
C ARG A 361 -21.65 -15.87 -35.52
N THR A 362 -22.82 -15.68 -36.14
CA THR A 362 -23.39 -14.35 -36.43
C THR A 362 -24.71 -14.17 -35.66
N LEU A 363 -25.17 -12.95 -35.57
CA LEU A 363 -26.48 -12.66 -34.95
C LEU A 363 -27.65 -13.27 -35.72
N ALA A 364 -27.48 -13.58 -37.01
CA ALA A 364 -28.45 -14.29 -37.83
C ALA A 364 -28.39 -15.82 -37.67
N SER A 365 -27.35 -16.36 -37.01
CA SER A 365 -27.22 -17.82 -36.81
C SER A 365 -28.46 -18.38 -36.10
N PRO A 366 -29.08 -19.46 -36.63
CA PRO A 366 -30.26 -20.06 -36.01
C PRO A 366 -29.89 -20.74 -34.68
N THR A 367 -30.79 -20.66 -33.70
CA THR A 367 -30.71 -21.37 -32.43
C THR A 367 -32.08 -21.82 -31.98
N SER A 368 -32.16 -22.90 -31.21
CA SER A 368 -33.42 -23.44 -30.72
C SER A 368 -33.73 -22.87 -29.35
N CYS A 369 -34.93 -22.29 -29.18
CA CYS A 369 -35.45 -21.79 -27.91
C CYS A 369 -36.63 -22.67 -27.49
N THR A 370 -36.35 -23.87 -27.00
CA THR A 370 -37.30 -24.81 -26.38
C THR A 370 -37.60 -24.44 -24.96
N PRO A 371 -38.73 -24.90 -24.34
CA PRO A 371 -39.03 -24.59 -22.93
C PRO A 371 -37.96 -25.07 -21.97
N THR A 372 -37.33 -26.20 -22.26
CA THR A 372 -36.30 -26.86 -21.46
C THR A 372 -35.18 -27.42 -22.32
N VAL A 373 -34.00 -27.59 -21.70
CA VAL A 373 -32.87 -28.34 -22.26
C VAL A 373 -32.27 -29.19 -21.14
N THR A 374 -31.93 -30.45 -21.43
CA THR A 374 -31.35 -31.37 -20.46
C THR A 374 -29.86 -31.61 -20.76
N VAL A 375 -28.99 -31.35 -19.82
CA VAL A 375 -27.54 -31.59 -19.89
C VAL A 375 -27.14 -32.51 -18.74
N ASN A 376 -26.60 -33.68 -19.06
CA ASN A 376 -26.19 -34.72 -18.09
C ASN A 376 -27.28 -35.05 -17.05
N GLY A 377 -28.55 -35.18 -17.50
CA GLY A 377 -29.67 -35.49 -16.63
C GLY A 377 -30.26 -34.33 -15.84
N PHE A 378 -29.65 -33.15 -15.90
CA PHE A 378 -30.19 -31.97 -15.26
C PHE A 378 -30.93 -31.08 -16.27
N THR A 379 -32.18 -30.72 -15.96
CA THR A 379 -33.04 -29.93 -16.84
C THR A 379 -32.99 -28.46 -16.48
N LEU A 380 -32.51 -27.66 -17.42
CA LEU A 380 -32.52 -26.20 -17.39
C LEU A 380 -33.77 -25.69 -18.13
N ARG A 381 -34.31 -24.54 -17.71
CA ARG A 381 -35.55 -23.97 -18.26
C ARG A 381 -35.42 -22.50 -18.57
N ASN A 382 -36.26 -21.99 -19.45
CA ASN A 382 -36.43 -20.55 -19.64
C ASN A 382 -37.21 -19.94 -18.47
N ALA A 383 -36.96 -18.64 -18.21
CA ALA A 383 -37.77 -17.88 -17.28
C ALA A 383 -39.22 -17.86 -17.76
N GLY A 384 -40.17 -18.10 -16.84
CA GLY A 384 -41.60 -18.15 -17.20
C GLY A 384 -42.01 -19.33 -18.10
N GLY A 385 -41.12 -20.29 -18.44
CA GLY A 385 -41.40 -21.40 -19.32
C GLY A 385 -41.59 -21.04 -20.79
N GLU A 386 -41.06 -19.90 -21.22
CA GLU A 386 -41.16 -19.38 -22.58
C GLU A 386 -40.54 -20.32 -23.65
N SER A 387 -41.14 -20.34 -24.84
CA SER A 387 -40.66 -21.10 -26.00
C SER A 387 -40.90 -20.32 -27.27
N PHE A 388 -39.86 -20.20 -28.12
CA PHE A 388 -39.92 -19.43 -29.36
C PHE A 388 -39.52 -20.26 -30.59
N GLY A 389 -39.30 -21.56 -30.43
CA GLY A 389 -38.88 -22.46 -31.49
C GLY A 389 -37.48 -22.10 -32.05
N SER A 390 -37.33 -22.24 -33.35
CA SER A 390 -36.07 -21.83 -34.06
C SER A 390 -36.09 -20.34 -34.32
N ILE A 391 -35.14 -19.62 -33.78
CA ILE A 391 -35.02 -18.15 -33.86
C ILE A 391 -33.56 -17.75 -34.13
N PRO A 392 -33.32 -16.56 -34.72
CA PRO A 392 -31.97 -16.02 -34.81
C PRO A 392 -31.34 -15.77 -33.43
N LEU A 393 -30.04 -15.88 -33.34
CA LEU A 393 -29.26 -15.61 -32.08
C LEU A 393 -29.53 -14.20 -31.54
N LEU A 394 -29.73 -13.20 -32.44
CA LEU A 394 -30.17 -11.85 -32.05
C LEU A 394 -31.45 -11.88 -31.20
N ARG A 395 -32.47 -12.60 -31.70
CA ARG A 395 -33.76 -12.70 -31.00
C ARG A 395 -33.62 -13.48 -29.70
N ALA A 396 -32.85 -14.58 -29.71
CA ALA A 396 -32.58 -15.37 -28.50
C ALA A 396 -31.91 -14.54 -27.40
N PHE A 397 -30.98 -13.65 -27.77
CA PHE A 397 -30.36 -12.71 -26.80
C PHE A 397 -31.36 -11.64 -26.33
N ALA A 398 -32.16 -11.09 -27.23
CA ALA A 398 -33.14 -10.05 -26.92
C ALA A 398 -34.21 -10.54 -25.92
N VAL A 399 -34.75 -11.75 -26.13
CA VAL A 399 -35.73 -12.36 -25.20
C VAL A 399 -35.07 -13.12 -24.05
N SER A 400 -33.74 -13.15 -24.02
CA SER A 400 -32.97 -13.80 -22.94
C SER A 400 -33.18 -15.32 -22.81
N CYS A 401 -33.40 -16.04 -23.93
CA CYS A 401 -33.67 -17.48 -23.93
C CYS A 401 -32.51 -18.29 -23.32
N ASN A 402 -32.73 -18.96 -22.20
CA ASN A 402 -31.70 -19.76 -21.51
C ASN A 402 -31.28 -20.98 -22.32
N THR A 403 -32.28 -21.72 -22.85
CA THR A 403 -32.04 -22.98 -23.56
C THR A 403 -31.24 -22.76 -24.86
N SER A 404 -31.48 -21.64 -25.57
CA SER A 404 -30.65 -21.24 -26.69
C SER A 404 -29.20 -21.02 -26.32
N PHE A 405 -28.94 -20.36 -25.20
CA PHE A 405 -27.57 -20.04 -24.76
C PHE A 405 -26.85 -21.25 -24.17
N VAL A 406 -27.55 -22.20 -23.57
CA VAL A 406 -27.01 -23.50 -23.18
C VAL A 406 -26.60 -24.30 -24.42
N ASN A 407 -27.51 -24.49 -25.40
CA ASN A 407 -27.22 -25.21 -26.65
C ASN A 407 -26.07 -24.54 -27.42
N LEU A 408 -26.05 -23.20 -27.45
CA LEU A 408 -24.98 -22.43 -28.06
C LEU A 408 -23.64 -22.77 -27.42
N ALA A 409 -23.54 -22.69 -26.10
CA ALA A 409 -22.30 -22.96 -25.36
C ALA A 409 -21.79 -24.40 -25.59
N GLU A 410 -22.68 -25.40 -25.56
CA GLU A 410 -22.32 -26.79 -25.83
C GLU A 410 -21.78 -26.99 -27.27
N SER A 411 -22.11 -26.09 -28.19
CA SER A 411 -21.63 -26.11 -29.58
C SER A 411 -20.34 -25.33 -29.81
N LEU A 412 -19.84 -24.62 -28.83
CA LEU A 412 -18.62 -23.82 -28.96
C LEU A 412 -17.35 -24.68 -28.76
N PRO A 413 -16.20 -24.25 -29.34
CA PRO A 413 -14.92 -24.88 -29.07
C PRO A 413 -14.60 -24.89 -27.56
N ALA A 414 -13.90 -25.93 -27.11
CA ALA A 414 -13.44 -26.03 -25.71
C ALA A 414 -12.65 -24.78 -25.30
N GLY A 415 -12.95 -24.21 -24.14
CA GLY A 415 -12.31 -23.02 -23.63
C GLY A 415 -12.81 -21.68 -24.19
N ALA A 416 -13.70 -21.68 -25.20
CA ALA A 416 -14.19 -20.44 -25.79
C ALA A 416 -14.88 -19.51 -24.78
N LEU A 417 -15.69 -20.06 -23.87
CA LEU A 417 -16.32 -19.29 -22.78
C LEU A 417 -15.29 -18.73 -21.81
N ALA A 418 -14.29 -19.50 -21.44
CA ALA A 418 -13.22 -19.05 -20.53
C ALA A 418 -12.39 -17.92 -21.16
N THR A 419 -12.08 -18.05 -22.47
CA THR A 419 -11.38 -17.00 -23.21
C THR A 419 -12.19 -15.71 -23.27
N ALA A 420 -13.48 -15.78 -23.58
CA ALA A 420 -14.37 -14.62 -23.63
C ALA A 420 -14.56 -14.00 -22.22
N ALA A 421 -14.67 -14.84 -21.18
CA ALA A 421 -14.76 -14.37 -19.79
C ALA A 421 -13.49 -13.59 -19.39
N THR A 422 -12.31 -14.09 -19.73
CA THR A 422 -11.04 -13.40 -19.45
C THR A 422 -10.93 -12.10 -20.25
N LEU A 423 -11.32 -12.09 -21.52
CA LEU A 423 -11.33 -10.90 -22.37
C LEU A 423 -12.22 -9.79 -21.78
N LEU A 424 -13.30 -10.16 -21.10
CA LEU A 424 -14.24 -9.25 -20.43
C LEU A 424 -13.97 -9.09 -18.93
N GLY A 425 -12.76 -9.42 -18.46
CA GLY A 425 -12.25 -9.09 -17.15
C GLY A 425 -12.50 -10.11 -16.04
N CYS A 426 -12.97 -11.33 -16.36
CA CYS A 426 -13.01 -12.40 -15.37
C CYS A 426 -11.63 -13.04 -15.18
N ASN A 427 -11.33 -13.48 -13.97
CA ASN A 427 -10.09 -14.21 -13.62
C ASN A 427 -8.78 -13.49 -14.01
N THR A 428 -8.78 -12.16 -14.12
CA THR A 428 -7.58 -11.39 -14.55
C THR A 428 -6.47 -11.34 -13.50
N GLY A 429 -6.73 -11.76 -12.26
CA GLY A 429 -5.76 -11.70 -11.16
C GLY A 429 -5.44 -10.28 -10.67
N HIS A 430 -5.98 -9.25 -11.29
CA HIS A 430 -5.80 -7.86 -10.89
C HIS A 430 -6.92 -7.41 -9.96
N ALA A 431 -6.55 -6.64 -8.91
CA ALA A 431 -7.55 -5.95 -8.11
C ALA A 431 -8.30 -4.93 -9.01
N PRO A 432 -9.64 -4.95 -9.02
CA PRO A 432 -10.40 -4.03 -9.87
C PRO A 432 -10.14 -2.56 -9.53
N LEU A 433 -9.93 -2.23 -8.26
CA LEU A 433 -9.73 -0.86 -7.76
C LEU A 433 -8.62 -0.82 -6.69
N PRO A 434 -8.04 0.34 -6.41
CA PRO A 434 -7.11 0.53 -5.29
C PRO A 434 -7.80 0.46 -3.91
N VAL A 435 -9.12 0.31 -3.88
CA VAL A 435 -9.93 0.09 -2.67
C VAL A 435 -10.46 -1.35 -2.67
N PRO A 436 -10.89 -1.91 -1.50
CA PRO A 436 -11.45 -3.24 -1.47
C PRO A 436 -12.58 -3.40 -2.47
N SER A 437 -12.42 -4.32 -3.42
CA SER A 437 -13.37 -4.56 -4.51
C SER A 437 -13.27 -6.00 -5.00
N TYR A 438 -14.35 -6.48 -5.59
CA TYR A 438 -14.44 -7.78 -6.21
C TYR A 438 -14.66 -7.64 -7.73
N GLY A 439 -14.02 -8.47 -8.51
CA GLY A 439 -14.20 -8.51 -9.95
C GLY A 439 -15.22 -9.55 -10.41
N CYS A 440 -14.76 -10.45 -11.27
CA CYS A 440 -15.52 -11.56 -11.81
C CYS A 440 -14.70 -12.86 -11.65
N SER A 441 -15.36 -13.92 -11.20
CA SER A 441 -14.83 -15.29 -11.18
C SER A 441 -15.66 -16.19 -12.09
N TYR A 442 -15.00 -16.77 -13.09
CA TYR A 442 -15.54 -17.74 -14.02
C TYR A 442 -14.86 -19.10 -13.78
N PRO A 443 -15.61 -20.23 -13.67
CA PRO A 443 -15.04 -21.56 -13.44
C PRO A 443 -14.48 -22.14 -14.76
N ALA A 444 -13.27 -21.77 -15.13
CA ALA A 444 -12.65 -22.13 -16.42
C ALA A 444 -12.55 -23.65 -16.68
N GLY A 445 -12.56 -24.48 -15.64
CA GLY A 445 -12.54 -25.94 -15.75
C GLY A 445 -13.92 -26.60 -15.67
N ALA A 446 -15.02 -25.84 -15.69
CA ALA A 446 -16.36 -26.41 -15.61
C ALA A 446 -16.67 -27.29 -16.85
N THR A 447 -17.37 -28.39 -16.62
CA THR A 447 -17.84 -29.34 -17.63
C THR A 447 -19.30 -29.73 -17.38
N GLY A 448 -19.97 -30.30 -18.35
CA GLY A 448 -21.33 -30.80 -18.25
C GLY A 448 -22.31 -29.75 -17.68
N THR A 449 -23.11 -30.12 -16.69
CA THR A 449 -24.15 -29.25 -16.11
C THR A 449 -23.59 -27.94 -15.56
N ALA A 450 -22.39 -27.97 -14.95
CA ALA A 450 -21.75 -26.77 -14.42
C ALA A 450 -21.33 -25.80 -15.54
N TYR A 451 -20.84 -26.33 -16.66
CA TYR A 451 -20.53 -25.54 -17.86
C TYR A 451 -21.80 -24.94 -18.46
N ALA A 452 -22.87 -25.74 -18.64
CA ALA A 452 -24.16 -25.27 -19.15
C ALA A 452 -24.76 -24.16 -18.26
N ALA A 453 -24.72 -24.30 -16.94
CA ALA A 453 -25.17 -23.28 -16.00
C ALA A 453 -24.31 -22.01 -16.10
N SER A 454 -22.99 -22.15 -16.24
CA SER A 454 -22.09 -21.01 -16.38
C SER A 454 -22.37 -20.17 -17.63
N ALA A 455 -22.82 -20.78 -18.72
CA ALA A 455 -23.17 -20.09 -19.96
C ALA A 455 -24.32 -19.09 -19.83
N ILE A 456 -25.16 -19.26 -18.81
CA ILE A 456 -26.28 -18.36 -18.49
C ILE A 456 -26.05 -17.58 -17.19
N GLY A 457 -24.80 -17.58 -16.70
CA GLY A 457 -24.40 -16.84 -15.51
C GLY A 457 -24.92 -17.40 -14.19
N GLN A 458 -25.11 -18.72 -14.14
CA GLN A 458 -25.55 -19.47 -12.95
C GLN A 458 -24.42 -20.39 -12.46
N GLY A 459 -24.73 -21.21 -11.46
CA GLY A 459 -23.77 -22.12 -10.84
C GLY A 459 -22.72 -21.38 -10.02
N THR A 460 -21.45 -21.57 -10.32
CA THR A 460 -20.32 -21.00 -9.57
C THR A 460 -19.74 -19.72 -10.18
N VAL A 461 -20.38 -19.15 -11.20
CA VAL A 461 -20.02 -17.82 -11.73
C VAL A 461 -20.41 -16.77 -10.69
N LEU A 462 -19.44 -15.98 -10.26
CA LEU A 462 -19.67 -14.88 -9.32
C LEU A 462 -19.09 -13.57 -9.88
N THR A 463 -19.84 -12.50 -9.69
CA THR A 463 -19.45 -11.16 -10.17
C THR A 463 -19.93 -10.08 -9.20
N SER A 464 -19.32 -8.90 -9.31
CA SER A 464 -19.80 -7.69 -8.65
C SER A 464 -20.56 -6.78 -9.62
N PRO A 465 -21.40 -5.85 -9.14
CA PRO A 465 -21.96 -4.79 -9.99
C PRO A 465 -20.86 -3.99 -10.73
N LEU A 466 -19.71 -3.77 -10.09
CA LEU A 466 -18.56 -3.13 -10.72
C LEU A 466 -18.08 -3.88 -11.98
N ALA A 467 -17.93 -5.21 -11.89
CA ALA A 467 -17.47 -6.01 -13.02
C ALA A 467 -18.53 -6.08 -14.14
N ILE A 468 -19.82 -6.16 -13.81
CA ILE A 468 -20.90 -6.13 -14.79
C ILE A 468 -20.95 -4.75 -15.51
N ALA A 469 -20.74 -3.65 -14.79
CA ALA A 469 -20.63 -2.33 -15.41
C ALA A 469 -19.43 -2.25 -16.38
N ALA A 470 -18.28 -2.84 -16.02
CA ALA A 470 -17.11 -2.91 -16.89
C ALA A 470 -17.35 -3.76 -18.15
N MET A 471 -18.12 -4.85 -18.05
CA MET A 471 -18.54 -5.65 -19.23
C MET A 471 -19.49 -4.85 -20.14
N ALA A 472 -20.42 -4.09 -19.56
CA ALA A 472 -21.29 -3.20 -20.34
C ALA A 472 -20.48 -2.07 -21.03
N ALA A 473 -19.49 -1.50 -20.32
CA ALA A 473 -18.57 -0.51 -20.87
C ALA A 473 -17.77 -1.07 -22.06
N ALA A 474 -17.30 -2.32 -21.96
CA ALA A 474 -16.61 -2.99 -23.05
C ALA A 474 -17.49 -3.21 -24.29
N ALA A 475 -18.78 -3.53 -24.10
CA ALA A 475 -19.72 -3.65 -25.18
C ALA A 475 -19.99 -2.29 -25.86
N ASP A 476 -19.93 -1.18 -25.13
CA ASP A 476 -20.06 0.17 -25.68
C ASP A 476 -18.82 0.61 -26.45
N SER A 477 -17.66 0.62 -25.81
CA SER A 477 -16.43 1.17 -26.37
C SER A 477 -15.69 0.23 -27.33
N GLY A 478 -16.00 -1.07 -27.32
CA GLY A 478 -15.23 -2.10 -28.01
C GLY A 478 -13.92 -2.48 -27.30
N THR A 479 -13.72 -2.02 -26.07
CA THR A 479 -12.51 -2.33 -25.27
C THR A 479 -12.88 -2.52 -23.82
N TRP A 480 -12.49 -3.64 -23.24
CA TRP A 480 -12.56 -3.78 -21.78
C TRP A 480 -11.39 -3.01 -21.15
N HIS A 481 -11.69 -2.17 -20.19
CA HIS A 481 -10.70 -1.47 -19.38
C HIS A 481 -10.80 -1.93 -17.90
N GLN A 482 -9.64 -2.15 -17.28
CA GLN A 482 -9.59 -2.30 -15.83
C GLN A 482 -10.14 -1.02 -15.19
N THR A 483 -11.06 -1.18 -14.26
CA THR A 483 -11.67 -0.02 -13.57
C THR A 483 -10.67 0.72 -12.71
N HIS A 484 -10.83 2.03 -12.59
CA HIS A 484 -9.96 2.87 -11.77
C HIS A 484 -10.72 4.03 -11.11
N LEU A 485 -10.11 4.61 -10.06
CA LEU A 485 -10.65 5.75 -9.30
C LEU A 485 -9.76 7.00 -9.39
N THR A 486 -8.62 6.91 -10.07
CA THR A 486 -7.65 8.02 -10.14
C THR A 486 -7.62 8.59 -11.55
N PRO A 487 -7.81 9.91 -11.74
CA PRO A 487 -7.65 10.57 -13.04
C PRO A 487 -6.26 10.32 -13.62
N GLY A 488 -6.18 10.15 -14.93
CA GLY A 488 -4.92 9.92 -15.64
C GLY A 488 -4.30 8.53 -15.41
N ALA A 489 -5.01 7.60 -14.79
CA ALA A 489 -4.57 6.21 -14.70
C ALA A 489 -4.46 5.61 -16.13
N SER A 490 -3.47 4.73 -16.30
CA SER A 490 -3.32 3.93 -17.52
C SER A 490 -3.72 2.48 -17.20
N PRO A 491 -5.02 2.15 -17.24
CA PRO A 491 -5.50 0.83 -16.87
C PRO A 491 -5.09 -0.22 -17.90
N VAL A 492 -5.00 -1.47 -17.44
CA VAL A 492 -4.94 -2.62 -18.36
C VAL A 492 -6.19 -2.62 -19.24
N SER A 493 -6.03 -2.88 -20.53
CA SER A 493 -7.15 -2.90 -21.47
C SER A 493 -7.06 -4.08 -22.44
N HIS A 494 -8.22 -4.60 -22.80
CA HIS A 494 -8.37 -5.70 -23.75
C HIS A 494 -9.32 -5.25 -24.86
N PRO A 495 -8.83 -4.98 -26.08
CA PRO A 495 -9.69 -4.66 -27.20
C PRO A 495 -10.49 -5.89 -27.66
N LEU A 496 -11.77 -5.70 -27.92
CA LEU A 496 -12.63 -6.70 -28.54
C LEU A 496 -12.43 -6.68 -30.06
N PRO A 497 -12.51 -7.82 -30.74
CA PRO A 497 -12.59 -7.83 -32.19
C PRO A 497 -13.77 -6.94 -32.69
N ALA A 498 -13.57 -6.16 -33.73
CA ALA A 498 -14.56 -5.17 -34.17
C ALA A 498 -15.95 -5.77 -34.45
N ALA A 499 -16.00 -6.96 -35.05
CA ALA A 499 -17.25 -7.69 -35.30
C ALA A 499 -17.96 -8.10 -34.01
N VAL A 500 -17.19 -8.43 -32.93
CA VAL A 500 -17.73 -8.76 -31.62
C VAL A 500 -18.33 -7.52 -30.98
N ALA A 501 -17.60 -6.41 -30.97
CA ALA A 501 -18.07 -5.14 -30.39
C ALA A 501 -19.37 -4.67 -31.09
N SER A 502 -19.40 -4.68 -32.43
CA SER A 502 -20.58 -4.33 -33.21
C SER A 502 -21.76 -5.26 -32.90
N GLY A 503 -21.52 -6.57 -32.87
CA GLY A 503 -22.56 -7.56 -32.59
C GLY A 503 -23.12 -7.44 -31.17
N LEU A 504 -22.28 -7.16 -30.16
CA LEU A 504 -22.74 -6.91 -28.81
C LEU A 504 -23.63 -5.67 -28.73
N ARG A 505 -23.25 -4.56 -29.37
CA ARG A 505 -24.06 -3.34 -29.40
C ARG A 505 -25.42 -3.60 -30.08
N GLU A 506 -25.45 -4.26 -31.24
CA GLU A 506 -26.68 -4.60 -31.94
C GLU A 506 -27.58 -5.48 -31.06
N ALA A 507 -27.03 -6.53 -30.44
CA ALA A 507 -27.79 -7.44 -29.59
C ALA A 507 -28.34 -6.75 -28.35
N MET A 508 -27.51 -5.89 -27.67
CA MET A 508 -27.96 -5.13 -26.52
C MET A 508 -28.99 -4.06 -26.87
N ARG A 509 -28.95 -3.51 -28.11
CA ARG A 509 -30.01 -2.63 -28.59
C ARG A 509 -31.33 -3.39 -28.76
N ALA A 510 -31.30 -4.58 -29.35
CA ALA A 510 -32.48 -5.42 -29.54
C ALA A 510 -33.18 -5.77 -28.22
N VAL A 511 -32.47 -5.93 -27.13
CA VAL A 511 -33.07 -6.12 -25.75
C VAL A 511 -33.96 -4.95 -25.37
N VAL A 512 -33.57 -3.72 -25.74
CA VAL A 512 -34.29 -2.49 -25.41
C VAL A 512 -35.38 -2.16 -26.41
N THR A 513 -35.23 -2.52 -27.68
CA THR A 513 -36.23 -2.19 -28.75
C THR A 513 -37.35 -3.24 -28.86
N SER A 514 -37.04 -4.52 -28.65
CA SER A 514 -37.98 -5.61 -28.89
C SER A 514 -37.79 -6.82 -27.93
N GLY A 515 -37.04 -6.63 -26.86
CA GLY A 515 -36.71 -7.66 -25.88
C GLY A 515 -37.24 -7.41 -24.49
N THR A 516 -36.45 -7.84 -23.50
CA THR A 516 -36.85 -7.84 -22.08
C THR A 516 -36.75 -6.48 -21.39
N ALA A 517 -36.21 -5.43 -22.04
CA ALA A 517 -36.02 -4.11 -21.44
C ALA A 517 -36.64 -2.97 -22.26
N THR A 518 -37.83 -3.18 -22.85
CA THR A 518 -38.50 -2.18 -23.68
C THR A 518 -38.84 -0.90 -22.91
N SER A 519 -39.05 -0.96 -21.61
CA SER A 519 -39.21 0.22 -20.75
C SER A 519 -37.97 1.10 -20.62
N ALA A 520 -36.79 0.62 -21.03
CA ALA A 520 -35.56 1.41 -21.10
C ALA A 520 -35.37 2.13 -22.46
N ASN A 521 -36.34 2.03 -23.37
CA ASN A 521 -36.23 2.72 -24.64
C ASN A 521 -36.52 4.22 -24.49
N LEU A 522 -35.56 4.95 -23.95
CA LEU A 522 -35.62 6.38 -23.70
C LEU A 522 -35.50 7.18 -25.01
N PRO A 523 -36.13 8.39 -25.07
CA PRO A 523 -35.94 9.31 -26.20
C PRO A 523 -34.50 9.88 -26.23
N GLY A 524 -34.09 10.37 -27.41
CA GLY A 524 -32.76 10.94 -27.62
C GLY A 524 -31.69 9.86 -27.83
N THR A 525 -30.57 9.98 -27.11
CA THR A 525 -29.46 9.01 -27.21
C THR A 525 -29.96 7.59 -26.86
N PRO A 526 -29.73 6.59 -27.73
CA PRO A 526 -30.23 5.23 -27.51
C PRO A 526 -29.64 4.58 -26.25
N VAL A 527 -30.49 3.81 -25.56
CA VAL A 527 -30.06 2.89 -24.49
C VAL A 527 -29.80 1.51 -25.08
N PHE A 528 -28.78 0.85 -24.61
CA PHE A 528 -28.40 -0.53 -24.89
C PHE A 528 -28.34 -1.29 -23.58
N GLY A 529 -28.75 -2.56 -23.53
CA GLY A 529 -28.71 -3.25 -22.24
C GLY A 529 -28.96 -4.74 -22.32
N LYS A 530 -28.79 -5.39 -21.16
CA LYS A 530 -29.13 -6.80 -20.93
C LYS A 530 -29.70 -6.97 -19.54
N THR A 531 -30.91 -7.50 -19.44
CA THR A 531 -31.52 -7.90 -18.17
C THR A 531 -30.91 -9.19 -17.64
N GLY A 532 -30.90 -9.34 -16.33
CA GLY A 532 -30.54 -10.56 -15.63
C GLY A 532 -31.54 -10.89 -14.55
N THR A 533 -31.76 -12.17 -14.36
CA THR A 533 -32.48 -12.76 -13.25
C THR A 533 -31.63 -13.92 -12.78
N ALA A 534 -31.12 -13.84 -11.56
CA ALA A 534 -30.15 -14.81 -11.05
C ALA A 534 -30.75 -15.54 -9.86
N GLU A 535 -31.05 -16.81 -10.02
CA GLU A 535 -31.50 -17.67 -8.93
C GLU A 535 -30.37 -17.91 -7.93
N HIS A 536 -30.68 -17.91 -6.64
CA HIS A 536 -29.74 -18.25 -5.57
C HIS A 536 -30.47 -19.02 -4.44
N GLY A 537 -29.69 -19.72 -3.60
CA GLY A 537 -30.27 -20.60 -2.58
C GLY A 537 -30.75 -21.93 -3.16
N THR A 538 -31.58 -22.61 -2.40
CA THR A 538 -32.12 -23.96 -2.71
C THR A 538 -33.64 -23.97 -2.62
N GLY A 539 -34.29 -24.88 -3.35
CA GLY A 539 -35.75 -25.05 -3.31
C GLY A 539 -36.41 -25.07 -4.68
N LYS A 540 -37.75 -25.27 -4.71
CA LYS A 540 -38.50 -25.29 -5.98
C LYS A 540 -38.64 -23.92 -6.65
N ASN A 541 -38.70 -22.86 -5.84
CA ASN A 541 -38.79 -21.47 -6.28
C ASN A 541 -37.74 -20.65 -5.53
N PRO A 542 -36.46 -20.74 -5.92
CA PRO A 542 -35.40 -19.99 -5.25
C PRO A 542 -35.60 -18.49 -5.46
N PRO A 543 -35.23 -17.64 -4.49
CA PRO A 543 -35.24 -16.19 -4.67
C PRO A 543 -34.32 -15.78 -5.80
N THR A 544 -34.60 -14.64 -6.38
CA THR A 544 -33.82 -14.15 -7.55
C THR A 544 -33.34 -12.74 -7.36
N HIS A 545 -32.08 -12.52 -7.68
CA HIS A 545 -31.50 -11.19 -7.83
C HIS A 545 -31.87 -10.62 -9.20
N ALA A 546 -32.37 -9.39 -9.20
CA ALA A 546 -32.69 -8.64 -10.41
C ALA A 546 -31.47 -7.82 -10.87
N TRP A 547 -31.11 -7.96 -12.15
CA TRP A 547 -29.97 -7.26 -12.75
C TRP A 547 -30.36 -6.49 -14.01
N PHE A 548 -29.65 -5.39 -14.26
CA PHE A 548 -29.61 -4.73 -15.56
C PHE A 548 -28.23 -4.15 -15.81
N ALA A 549 -27.60 -4.62 -16.90
CA ALA A 549 -26.35 -4.08 -17.43
C ALA A 549 -26.69 -3.22 -18.65
N ALA A 550 -26.32 -1.96 -18.67
CA ALA A 550 -26.72 -1.05 -19.74
C ALA A 550 -25.65 0.01 -20.03
N PHE A 551 -25.79 0.68 -21.16
CA PHE A 551 -25.06 1.93 -21.44
C PHE A 551 -25.91 2.90 -22.26
N ARG A 552 -25.58 4.19 -22.11
CA ARG A 552 -26.17 5.31 -22.87
C ARG A 552 -25.10 6.37 -23.09
N GLY A 553 -24.81 6.73 -24.34
CA GLY A 553 -23.62 7.53 -24.64
C GLY A 553 -22.37 6.82 -24.13
N ASN A 554 -21.53 7.51 -23.40
CA ASN A 554 -20.30 6.95 -22.80
C ASN A 554 -20.48 6.43 -21.38
N VAL A 555 -21.70 6.42 -20.85
CA VAL A 555 -21.97 5.99 -19.47
C VAL A 555 -22.50 4.58 -19.45
N ALA A 556 -21.69 3.65 -18.98
CA ALA A 556 -22.09 2.27 -18.71
C ALA A 556 -22.54 2.14 -17.25
N VAL A 557 -23.61 1.35 -17.03
CA VAL A 557 -24.21 1.17 -15.72
C VAL A 557 -24.54 -0.30 -15.47
N ALA A 558 -24.35 -0.75 -14.23
CA ALA A 558 -24.91 -1.99 -13.72
C ALA A 558 -25.75 -1.70 -12.49
N VAL A 559 -26.96 -2.28 -12.46
CA VAL A 559 -27.87 -2.25 -11.33
C VAL A 559 -28.11 -3.69 -10.86
N LEU A 560 -28.03 -3.87 -9.55
CA LEU A 560 -28.43 -5.07 -8.83
C LEU A 560 -29.51 -4.69 -7.82
N VAL A 561 -30.58 -5.48 -7.76
CA VAL A 561 -31.58 -5.44 -6.67
C VAL A 561 -31.71 -6.87 -6.12
N GLU A 562 -31.33 -7.07 -4.85
CA GLU A 562 -31.37 -8.39 -4.21
C GLU A 562 -32.83 -8.83 -4.00
N ASP A 563 -33.11 -10.11 -4.22
CA ASP A 563 -34.41 -10.78 -3.93
C ASP A 563 -35.63 -10.06 -4.51
N ALA A 564 -35.46 -9.42 -5.68
CA ALA A 564 -36.47 -8.55 -6.27
C ALA A 564 -37.12 -9.09 -7.55
N GLY A 565 -37.00 -10.41 -7.80
CA GLY A 565 -37.61 -11.03 -8.96
C GLY A 565 -36.90 -10.75 -10.27
N PHE A 566 -37.60 -10.25 -11.27
CA PHE A 566 -37.09 -10.07 -12.63
C PHE A 566 -36.33 -8.75 -12.83
N GLY A 567 -35.22 -8.81 -13.55
CA GLY A 567 -34.45 -7.62 -13.91
C GLY A 567 -35.26 -6.55 -14.66
N ALA A 568 -36.19 -7.00 -15.52
CA ALA A 568 -37.06 -6.11 -16.30
C ALA A 568 -37.95 -5.20 -15.42
N THR A 569 -38.46 -5.72 -14.31
CA THR A 569 -39.40 -5.02 -13.43
C THR A 569 -38.72 -4.26 -12.28
N SER A 570 -37.54 -4.70 -11.86
CA SER A 570 -36.90 -4.17 -10.64
C SER A 570 -35.60 -3.40 -10.93
N ALA A 571 -34.72 -3.91 -11.78
CA ALA A 571 -33.44 -3.25 -12.07
C ALA A 571 -33.51 -2.25 -13.24
N VAL A 572 -34.32 -2.51 -14.28
CA VAL A 572 -34.48 -1.62 -15.42
C VAL A 572 -34.99 -0.25 -15.02
N PRO A 573 -36.07 -0.10 -14.19
CA PRO A 573 -36.54 1.22 -13.79
C PRO A 573 -35.50 2.05 -13.02
N VAL A 574 -34.69 1.41 -12.18
CA VAL A 574 -33.61 2.05 -11.43
C VAL A 574 -32.53 2.60 -12.39
N ALA A 575 -32.07 1.78 -13.32
CA ALA A 575 -31.07 2.21 -14.31
C ALA A 575 -31.62 3.32 -15.23
N THR A 576 -32.90 3.22 -15.63
CA THR A 576 -33.59 4.21 -16.46
C THR A 576 -33.67 5.56 -15.75
N SER A 577 -34.06 5.55 -14.47
CA SER A 577 -34.09 6.76 -13.62
C SER A 577 -32.70 7.43 -13.55
N PHE A 578 -31.65 6.64 -13.32
CA PHE A 578 -30.27 7.12 -13.29
C PHE A 578 -29.85 7.69 -14.66
N LEU A 579 -29.99 6.91 -15.73
CA LEU A 579 -29.57 7.33 -17.07
C LEU A 579 -30.32 8.57 -17.57
N THR A 580 -31.58 8.74 -17.22
CA THR A 580 -32.34 9.98 -17.52
C THR A 580 -31.76 11.19 -16.81
N ALA A 581 -31.28 11.01 -15.58
CA ALA A 581 -30.75 12.12 -14.78
C ALA A 581 -29.33 12.57 -15.21
N VAL A 582 -28.55 11.71 -15.89
CA VAL A 582 -27.12 11.96 -16.13
C VAL A 582 -26.74 12.09 -17.61
N THR A 583 -27.63 11.77 -18.55
CA THR A 583 -27.38 11.85 -19.99
C THR A 583 -28.47 12.72 -20.64
N HIS A 584 -28.12 13.93 -20.95
CA HIS A 584 -28.95 14.89 -21.68
C HIS A 584 -28.57 14.96 -23.16
#